data_c8ba92bf03668dcb7ad2322549164e68
#
_entry.id   c8ba92bf03668dcb7ad2322549164e68
#
_cell.length_a   1.000
_cell.length_b   1.000
_cell.length_c   1.000
_cell.angle_alpha   90.00
_cell.angle_beta   90.00
_cell.angle_gamma   90.00
#
_symmetry.space_group_name_H-M   'P 1'
#
loop_
_entity.id
_entity.type
_entity.pdbx_description
1 polymer ?
#
loop_
_entity_poly.entity_id
_entity_poly.type
_entity_poly.pdbx_seq_one_letter_code
_entity_poly.pdbx_strand_id
1 'polypeptide(L)'
;FFFQAEDGIRDTSVTGVQTCALPIFHEVSETRTRALLSNYFYFRHLTISDIYQLRKQLEPELAADLAGKLDAAAIGELEAITEEYETPPQSKEDDRRHHEASLRFHARLAAHAENHLLGFIIGFMAEVLSEVTTTRRLFEPPNHELWAKGRDFQLNLLQALETGDAQRAGEIMAQHMSFAEKLMHQQELRVERKLGDL
;
A
#
# COMPACT_ATOMS: atom_id res chain seq x y z
N PHE A 1 -15.38 22.75 -1.46
CA PHE A 1 -16.23 22.37 -0.32
C PHE A 1 -15.65 23.05 0.92
N PHE A 2 -16.33 24.09 1.38
CA PHE A 2 -15.97 24.77 2.63
C PHE A 2 -16.60 24.01 3.78
N PHE A 3 -15.78 23.52 4.72
CA PHE A 3 -16.28 23.10 6.01
C PHE A 3 -16.50 24.34 6.87
N GLN A 4 -17.75 24.59 7.22
CA GLN A 4 -18.14 25.57 8.20
C GLN A 4 -17.85 24.98 9.58
N ALA A 5 -16.87 25.55 10.28
CA ALA A 5 -16.67 25.26 11.70
C ALA A 5 -17.67 26.12 12.47
N GLU A 6 -18.79 25.55 12.89
CA GLU A 6 -19.63 26.10 13.93
C GLU A 6 -19.09 25.58 15.27
N ASP A 7 -18.48 26.46 16.03
CA ASP A 7 -18.72 26.69 17.43
C ASP A 7 -17.83 27.85 17.90
N GLY A 8 -18.38 29.04 17.75
CA GLY A 8 -17.78 30.27 18.26
C GLY A 8 -18.07 30.41 19.74
N ILE A 9 -17.03 30.46 20.57
CA ILE A 9 -17.09 31.07 21.88
C ILE A 9 -17.34 32.56 21.67
N ARG A 10 -18.55 33.02 22.00
CA ARG A 10 -18.90 34.46 22.09
C ARG A 10 -18.25 34.98 23.35
N ASP A 11 -17.11 35.63 23.21
CA ASP A 11 -16.67 36.59 24.20
C ASP A 11 -17.19 37.97 23.88
N THR A 12 -18.11 38.47 24.71
CA THR A 12 -18.66 39.81 24.64
C THR A 12 -17.85 40.75 25.51
N SER A 13 -16.70 41.19 25.04
CA SER A 13 -16.04 42.37 25.57
C SER A 13 -15.64 43.34 24.46
N VAL A 14 -16.21 44.52 24.61
CA VAL A 14 -16.13 45.71 23.81
C VAL A 14 -14.68 46.13 23.56
N THR A 15 -14.19 45.98 22.32
CA THR A 15 -13.36 46.96 21.61
C THR A 15 -13.24 46.49 20.17
N GLY A 16 -13.68 47.33 19.23
CA GLY A 16 -13.76 46.98 17.81
C GLY A 16 -12.42 46.87 17.12
N VAL A 17 -11.72 45.78 17.35
CA VAL A 17 -10.68 45.26 16.45
C VAL A 17 -11.19 43.93 15.97
N GLN A 18 -11.75 43.94 14.78
CA GLN A 18 -12.04 42.73 14.03
C GLN A 18 -10.71 42.13 13.63
N THR A 19 -10.09 41.35 14.55
CA THR A 19 -8.97 40.50 14.20
C THR A 19 -9.51 39.46 13.25
N CYS A 20 -9.22 39.64 11.98
CA CYS A 20 -9.40 38.60 10.98
C CYS A 20 -8.54 37.40 11.44
N ALA A 21 -9.18 36.45 12.15
CA ALA A 21 -8.51 35.20 12.51
C ALA A 21 -8.25 34.51 11.18
N LEU A 22 -7.01 34.53 10.72
CA LEU A 22 -6.58 33.70 9.61
C LEU A 22 -6.90 32.25 10.00
N PRO A 23 -7.50 31.47 9.11
CA PRO A 23 -7.72 30.08 9.40
C PRO A 23 -6.39 29.44 9.74
N ILE A 24 -6.26 28.94 10.97
CA ILE A 24 -5.09 28.19 11.39
C ILE A 24 -5.18 26.85 10.66
N PHE A 25 -4.51 26.74 9.52
CA PHE A 25 -4.31 25.46 8.87
C PHE A 25 -3.37 24.62 9.74
N HIS A 26 -3.93 23.76 10.56
CA HIS A 26 -3.15 22.69 11.16
C HIS A 26 -2.79 21.69 10.07
N GLU A 27 -1.51 21.42 9.92
CA GLU A 27 -1.04 20.35 9.05
C GLU A 27 -1.69 19.04 9.49
N VAL A 28 -2.53 18.48 8.62
CA VAL A 28 -3.18 17.21 8.90
C VAL A 28 -2.15 16.12 8.69
N SER A 29 -1.84 15.36 9.73
CA SER A 29 -0.83 14.28 9.62
C SER A 29 -1.32 13.22 8.62
N GLU A 30 -0.39 12.72 7.82
CA GLU A 30 -0.65 11.65 6.86
C GLU A 30 -1.29 10.43 7.52
N THR A 31 -0.81 10.04 8.70
CA THR A 31 -1.37 8.94 9.50
C THR A 31 -2.86 9.12 9.81
N ARG A 32 -3.29 10.33 10.19
CA ARG A 32 -4.72 10.61 10.44
C ARG A 32 -5.53 10.55 9.15
N THR A 33 -4.99 11.07 8.06
CA THR A 33 -5.64 11.02 6.74
C THR A 33 -5.85 9.59 6.29
N ARG A 34 -4.82 8.74 6.39
CA ARG A 34 -4.90 7.31 6.05
C ARG A 34 -5.93 6.60 6.93
N ALA A 35 -5.93 6.82 8.24
CA ALA A 35 -6.90 6.21 9.16
C ALA A 35 -8.35 6.60 8.83
N LEU A 36 -8.61 7.86 8.48
CA LEU A 36 -9.95 8.31 8.05
C LEU A 36 -10.38 7.66 6.73
N LEU A 37 -9.47 7.55 5.76
CA LEU A 37 -9.74 6.88 4.48
C LEU A 37 -9.96 5.38 4.66
N SER A 38 -9.18 4.70 5.50
CA SER A 38 -9.37 3.27 5.83
C SER A 38 -10.76 3.03 6.42
N ASN A 39 -11.18 3.86 7.40
CA ASN A 39 -12.53 3.79 7.95
C ASN A 39 -13.61 4.02 6.89
N TYR A 40 -13.45 5.01 6.02
CA TYR A 40 -14.39 5.28 4.94
C TYR A 40 -14.55 4.07 4.01
N PHE A 41 -13.43 3.49 3.56
CA PHE A 41 -13.45 2.36 2.64
C PHE A 41 -13.87 1.05 3.29
N TYR A 42 -13.65 0.86 4.60
CA TYR A 42 -14.17 -0.28 5.36
C TYR A 42 -15.69 -0.41 5.21
N PHE A 43 -16.42 0.70 5.37
CA PHE A 43 -17.88 0.71 5.19
C PHE A 43 -18.35 0.65 3.73
N ARG A 44 -17.44 0.78 2.78
CA ARG A 44 -17.73 0.67 1.34
C ARG A 44 -17.50 -0.73 0.78
N HIS A 45 -17.14 -1.70 1.64
CA HIS A 45 -16.90 -3.08 1.25
C HIS A 45 -15.87 -3.21 0.12
N LEU A 46 -14.76 -2.45 0.21
CA LEU A 46 -13.67 -2.49 -0.75
C LEU A 46 -13.18 -3.92 -0.94
N THR A 47 -13.07 -4.35 -2.19
CA THR A 47 -12.62 -5.68 -2.56
C THR A 47 -11.12 -5.70 -2.88
N ILE A 48 -10.50 -6.89 -2.82
CA ILE A 48 -9.12 -7.08 -3.27
C ILE A 48 -9.00 -6.72 -4.76
N SER A 49 -10.01 -7.07 -5.56
CA SER A 49 -10.02 -6.74 -7.00
C SER A 49 -10.02 -5.23 -7.25
N ASP A 50 -10.76 -4.43 -6.46
CA ASP A 50 -10.76 -2.97 -6.59
C ASP A 50 -9.36 -2.40 -6.33
N ILE A 51 -8.67 -2.91 -5.30
CA ILE A 51 -7.30 -2.49 -4.96
C ILE A 51 -6.34 -2.85 -6.10
N TYR A 52 -6.36 -4.11 -6.58
CA TYR A 52 -5.46 -4.55 -7.65
C TYR A 52 -5.75 -3.88 -8.99
N GLN A 53 -6.99 -3.47 -9.27
CA GLN A 53 -7.32 -2.69 -10.45
C GLN A 53 -6.49 -1.39 -10.51
N LEU A 54 -6.38 -0.68 -9.39
CA LEU A 54 -5.57 0.54 -9.30
C LEU A 54 -4.07 0.23 -9.28
N ARG A 55 -3.64 -0.77 -8.50
CA ARG A 55 -2.24 -1.17 -8.42
C ARG A 55 -1.65 -1.53 -9.78
N LYS A 56 -2.39 -2.28 -10.61
CA LYS A 56 -2.00 -2.65 -11.99
C LYS A 56 -1.84 -1.44 -12.91
N GLN A 57 -2.53 -0.34 -12.65
CA GLN A 57 -2.41 0.88 -13.45
C GLN A 57 -1.26 1.78 -12.98
N LEU A 58 -1.03 1.85 -11.68
CA LEU A 58 -0.15 2.86 -11.09
C LEU A 58 1.26 2.35 -10.81
N GLU A 59 1.41 1.12 -10.31
CA GLU A 59 2.71 0.62 -9.86
C GLU A 59 3.70 0.30 -11.01
N PRO A 60 3.27 -0.21 -12.17
CA PRO A 60 4.20 -0.39 -13.30
C PRO A 60 4.81 0.91 -13.80
N GLU A 61 4.01 1.98 -13.88
CA GLU A 61 4.49 3.31 -14.28
C GLU A 61 5.46 3.86 -13.25
N LEU A 62 5.13 3.75 -11.94
CA LEU A 62 6.04 4.13 -10.86
C LEU A 62 7.38 3.37 -10.94
N ALA A 63 7.36 2.05 -11.13
CA ALA A 63 8.56 1.23 -11.23
C ALA A 63 9.44 1.66 -12.40
N ALA A 64 8.85 1.91 -13.55
CA ALA A 64 9.56 2.42 -14.72
C ALA A 64 10.16 3.82 -14.47
N ASP A 65 9.41 4.70 -13.83
CA ASP A 65 9.87 6.06 -13.52
C ASP A 65 11.02 6.10 -12.51
N LEU A 66 11.07 5.17 -11.55
CA LEU A 66 12.12 5.10 -10.54
C LEU A 66 13.40 4.39 -10.99
N ALA A 67 13.39 3.69 -12.13
CA ALA A 67 14.55 2.96 -12.62
C ALA A 67 15.74 3.91 -12.88
N GLY A 68 16.87 3.62 -12.24
CA GLY A 68 18.09 4.43 -12.30
C GLY A 68 18.04 5.73 -11.51
N LYS A 69 16.96 6.02 -10.77
CA LYS A 69 16.82 7.23 -9.96
C LYS A 69 17.01 6.98 -8.44
N LEU A 70 16.94 5.72 -8.02
CA LEU A 70 17.15 5.35 -6.62
C LEU A 70 18.65 5.33 -6.30
N ASP A 71 19.03 5.92 -5.16
CA ASP A 71 20.39 5.82 -4.67
C ASP A 71 20.64 4.45 -3.97
N ALA A 72 21.91 4.18 -3.65
CA ALA A 72 22.30 2.92 -3.02
C ALA A 72 21.63 2.70 -1.64
N ALA A 73 21.30 3.77 -0.92
CA ALA A 73 20.61 3.65 0.35
C ALA A 73 19.17 3.21 0.16
N ALA A 74 18.46 3.77 -0.82
CA ALA A 74 17.09 3.39 -1.17
C ALA A 74 17.01 1.95 -1.68
N ILE A 75 17.94 1.52 -2.53
CA ILE A 75 18.04 0.12 -2.98
C ILE A 75 18.29 -0.79 -1.78
N GLY A 76 19.27 -0.49 -0.92
CA GLY A 76 19.57 -1.30 0.28
C GLY A 76 18.40 -1.42 1.26
N GLU A 77 17.57 -0.38 1.41
CA GLU A 77 16.34 -0.48 2.22
C GLU A 77 15.31 -1.45 1.62
N LEU A 78 15.15 -1.45 0.30
CA LEU A 78 14.24 -2.36 -0.38
C LEU A 78 14.75 -3.81 -0.34
N GLU A 79 16.08 -4.00 -0.48
CA GLU A 79 16.73 -5.32 -0.32
C GLU A 79 16.50 -5.87 1.08
N ALA A 80 16.75 -5.07 2.13
CA ALA A 80 16.55 -5.47 3.52
C ALA A 80 15.11 -5.93 3.79
N ILE A 81 14.10 -5.31 3.16
CA ILE A 81 12.71 -5.77 3.26
C ILE A 81 12.54 -7.15 2.61
N THR A 82 13.18 -7.43 1.46
CA THR A 82 13.05 -8.75 0.80
C THR A 82 13.76 -9.87 1.56
N GLU A 83 14.77 -9.54 2.36
CA GLU A 83 15.46 -10.49 3.24
C GLU A 83 14.59 -10.97 4.40
N GLU A 84 13.65 -10.13 4.89
CA GLU A 84 12.76 -10.49 6.00
C GLU A 84 11.89 -11.74 5.71
N TYR A 85 11.70 -12.08 4.44
CA TYR A 85 10.91 -13.23 4.00
C TYR A 85 11.67 -14.10 2.98
N GLU A 86 12.97 -14.25 3.21
CA GLU A 86 13.83 -15.09 2.37
C GLU A 86 13.44 -16.57 2.42
N THR A 87 13.03 -17.06 3.58
CA THR A 87 12.66 -18.46 3.79
C THR A 87 11.17 -18.69 3.60
N PRO A 88 10.75 -19.87 3.09
CA PRO A 88 9.32 -20.21 2.95
C PRO A 88 8.59 -20.12 4.28
N PRO A 89 7.33 -19.61 4.29
CA PRO A 89 6.53 -19.54 5.51
C PRO A 89 6.27 -20.95 6.06
N GLN A 90 6.53 -21.16 7.36
CA GLN A 90 6.31 -22.42 8.05
C GLN A 90 4.98 -22.46 8.79
N SER A 91 4.34 -21.32 8.95
CA SER A 91 3.07 -21.13 9.66
C SER A 91 2.23 -20.05 9.00
N LYS A 92 0.94 -19.98 9.37
CA LYS A 92 0.06 -18.87 8.96
C LYS A 92 0.58 -17.50 9.43
N GLU A 93 1.22 -17.48 10.59
CA GLU A 93 1.80 -16.26 11.14
C GLU A 93 3.02 -15.81 10.35
N ASP A 94 3.83 -16.76 9.88
CA ASP A 94 4.95 -16.46 8.97
C ASP A 94 4.41 -15.94 7.64
N ASP A 95 3.38 -16.60 7.07
CA ASP A 95 2.78 -16.17 5.80
C ASP A 95 2.21 -14.75 5.90
N ARG A 96 1.54 -14.42 7.03
CA ARG A 96 1.06 -13.06 7.31
C ARG A 96 2.21 -12.05 7.35
N ARG A 97 3.28 -12.34 8.11
CA ARG A 97 4.45 -11.44 8.23
C ARG A 97 5.14 -11.25 6.88
N HIS A 98 5.29 -12.31 6.10
CA HIS A 98 5.88 -12.26 4.76
C HIS A 98 5.04 -11.41 3.81
N HIS A 99 3.71 -11.57 3.86
CA HIS A 99 2.80 -10.75 3.07
C HIS A 99 2.86 -9.27 3.46
N GLU A 100 2.87 -8.96 4.76
CA GLU A 100 3.02 -7.60 5.27
C GLU A 100 4.36 -6.98 4.84
N ALA A 101 5.47 -7.75 4.90
CA ALA A 101 6.77 -7.29 4.42
C ALA A 101 6.76 -7.03 2.91
N SER A 102 6.16 -7.93 2.13
CA SER A 102 6.00 -7.74 0.68
C SER A 102 5.20 -6.48 0.33
N LEU A 103 4.10 -6.19 1.05
CA LEU A 103 3.33 -4.96 0.86
C LEU A 103 4.12 -3.72 1.29
N ARG A 104 4.91 -3.83 2.35
CA ARG A 104 5.83 -2.77 2.80
C ARG A 104 6.88 -2.41 1.75
N PHE A 105 7.37 -3.39 0.98
CA PHE A 105 8.24 -3.14 -0.16
C PHE A 105 7.58 -2.18 -1.16
N HIS A 106 6.32 -2.42 -1.57
CA HIS A 106 5.60 -1.54 -2.49
C HIS A 106 5.36 -0.14 -1.90
N ALA A 107 4.98 -0.07 -0.64
CA ALA A 107 4.79 1.22 0.05
C ALA A 107 6.12 1.99 0.15
N ARG A 108 7.24 1.30 0.41
CA ARG A 108 8.57 1.93 0.49
C ARG A 108 9.04 2.40 -0.88
N LEU A 109 8.87 1.59 -1.92
CA LEU A 109 9.15 2.00 -3.29
C LEU A 109 8.36 3.26 -3.67
N ALA A 110 7.07 3.29 -3.33
CA ALA A 110 6.19 4.43 -3.60
C ALA A 110 6.60 5.71 -2.84
N ALA A 111 7.25 5.59 -1.70
CA ALA A 111 7.76 6.74 -0.94
C ALA A 111 8.85 7.52 -1.69
N HIS A 112 9.50 6.93 -2.70
CA HIS A 112 10.48 7.59 -3.57
C HIS A 112 9.86 8.27 -4.79
N ALA A 113 8.52 8.21 -4.97
CA ALA A 113 7.84 8.86 -6.09
C ALA A 113 8.01 10.39 -6.01
N GLU A 114 8.41 11.02 -7.11
CA GLU A 114 8.42 12.49 -7.23
C GLU A 114 6.99 13.06 -7.13
N ASN A 115 6.01 12.32 -7.63
CA ASN A 115 4.60 12.64 -7.46
C ASN A 115 4.11 12.15 -6.10
N HIS A 116 4.08 13.05 -5.11
CA HIS A 116 3.65 12.75 -3.74
C HIS A 116 2.22 12.18 -3.65
N LEU A 117 1.31 12.57 -4.57
CA LEU A 117 -0.03 12.00 -4.59
C LEU A 117 0.00 10.53 -5.02
N LEU A 118 0.80 10.20 -6.03
CA LEU A 118 0.99 8.82 -6.49
C LEU A 118 1.59 7.96 -5.37
N GLY A 119 2.64 8.45 -4.71
CA GLY A 119 3.26 7.79 -3.57
C GLY A 119 2.27 7.53 -2.42
N PHE A 120 1.47 8.55 -2.07
CA PHE A 120 0.43 8.43 -1.05
C PHE A 120 -0.61 7.37 -1.41
N ILE A 121 -1.14 7.39 -2.64
CA ILE A 121 -2.19 6.45 -3.09
C ILE A 121 -1.68 5.01 -3.08
N ILE A 122 -0.48 4.75 -3.60
CA ILE A 122 0.08 3.38 -3.64
C ILE A 122 0.37 2.89 -2.21
N GLY A 123 0.99 3.72 -1.37
CA GLY A 123 1.23 3.37 0.04
C GLY A 123 -0.05 3.08 0.79
N PHE A 124 -1.09 3.90 0.59
CA PHE A 124 -2.41 3.69 1.18
C PHE A 124 -3.05 2.37 0.71
N MET A 125 -2.97 2.05 -0.58
CA MET A 125 -3.49 0.78 -1.11
C MET A 125 -2.79 -0.44 -0.50
N ALA A 126 -1.47 -0.36 -0.27
CA ALA A 126 -0.73 -1.43 0.38
C ALA A 126 -1.19 -1.65 1.83
N GLU A 127 -1.43 -0.58 2.60
CA GLU A 127 -1.96 -0.65 3.96
C GLU A 127 -3.37 -1.26 4.00
N VAL A 128 -4.27 -0.78 3.14
CA VAL A 128 -5.64 -1.28 3.08
C VAL A 128 -5.67 -2.75 2.65
N LEU A 129 -4.82 -3.16 1.71
CA LEU A 129 -4.72 -4.57 1.30
C LEU A 129 -4.24 -5.44 2.46
N SER A 130 -3.25 -4.99 3.24
CA SER A 130 -2.80 -5.70 4.45
C SER A 130 -3.94 -5.87 5.47
N GLU A 131 -4.73 -4.83 5.70
CA GLU A 131 -5.87 -4.87 6.61
C GLU A 131 -6.97 -5.82 6.12
N VAL A 132 -7.34 -5.73 4.84
CA VAL A 132 -8.36 -6.60 4.23
C VAL A 132 -7.95 -8.06 4.27
N THR A 133 -6.71 -8.39 3.92
CA THR A 133 -6.20 -9.77 3.93
C THR A 133 -6.14 -10.36 5.34
N THR A 134 -5.78 -9.55 6.33
CA THR A 134 -5.77 -9.93 7.75
C THR A 134 -7.19 -10.18 8.26
N THR A 135 -8.10 -9.25 8.02
CA THR A 135 -9.49 -9.35 8.47
C THR A 135 -10.21 -10.55 7.86
N ARG A 136 -9.94 -10.86 6.59
CA ARG A 136 -10.52 -12.01 5.88
C ARG A 136 -9.78 -13.32 6.10
N ARG A 137 -8.72 -13.33 6.92
CA ARG A 137 -7.91 -14.52 7.24
C ARG A 137 -7.35 -15.25 6.02
N LEU A 138 -6.86 -14.50 5.04
CA LEU A 138 -6.39 -15.07 3.77
C LEU A 138 -5.02 -15.79 3.86
N PHE A 139 -4.55 -16.08 5.06
CA PHE A 139 -3.29 -16.79 5.34
C PHE A 139 -3.50 -18.26 5.74
N GLU A 140 -4.69 -18.81 5.53
CA GLU A 140 -5.02 -20.17 5.90
C GLU A 140 -5.63 -20.95 4.71
N PRO A 141 -4.90 -21.85 4.07
CA PRO A 141 -3.49 -22.26 4.32
C PRO A 141 -2.47 -21.25 3.78
N PRO A 142 -1.18 -21.34 4.20
CA PRO A 142 -0.11 -20.50 3.65
C PRO A 142 -0.03 -20.59 2.13
N ASN A 143 0.23 -19.46 1.49
CA ASN A 143 0.31 -19.36 0.03
C ASN A 143 1.78 -19.37 -0.44
N HIS A 144 2.40 -20.54 -0.43
CA HIS A 144 3.80 -20.71 -0.84
C HIS A 144 4.08 -20.24 -2.27
N GLU A 145 3.12 -20.37 -3.18
CA GLU A 145 3.29 -19.90 -4.56
C GLU A 145 3.33 -18.38 -4.64
N LEU A 146 2.44 -17.70 -3.89
CA LEU A 146 2.43 -16.24 -3.80
C LEU A 146 3.73 -15.73 -3.19
N TRP A 147 4.20 -16.36 -2.10
CA TRP A 147 5.46 -16.04 -1.47
C TRP A 147 6.64 -16.18 -2.45
N ALA A 148 6.82 -17.37 -3.05
CA ALA A 148 7.98 -17.66 -3.91
C ALA A 148 8.03 -16.74 -5.13
N LYS A 149 6.92 -16.64 -5.87
CA LYS A 149 6.86 -15.83 -7.08
C LYS A 149 6.84 -14.33 -6.78
N GLY A 150 6.19 -13.93 -5.69
CA GLY A 150 6.21 -12.53 -5.24
C GLY A 150 7.64 -12.06 -4.95
N ARG A 151 8.41 -12.89 -4.22
CA ARG A 151 9.82 -12.61 -3.94
C ARG A 151 10.68 -12.60 -5.21
N ASP A 152 10.52 -13.56 -6.10
CA ASP A 152 11.23 -13.58 -7.40
C ASP A 152 10.98 -12.29 -8.20
N PHE A 153 9.73 -11.82 -8.27
CA PHE A 153 9.41 -10.56 -8.93
C PHE A 153 10.12 -9.37 -8.29
N GLN A 154 10.12 -9.28 -6.97
CA GLN A 154 10.73 -8.15 -6.26
C GLN A 154 12.25 -8.14 -6.41
N LEU A 155 12.93 -9.29 -6.37
CA LEU A 155 14.37 -9.38 -6.62
C LEU A 155 14.73 -8.98 -8.06
N ASN A 156 13.97 -9.46 -9.06
CA ASN A 156 14.18 -9.05 -10.45
C ASN A 156 13.88 -7.56 -10.66
N LEU A 157 12.89 -7.02 -9.95
CA LEU A 157 12.57 -5.60 -9.99
C LEU A 157 13.71 -4.75 -9.43
N LEU A 158 14.28 -5.13 -8.28
CA LEU A 158 15.44 -4.46 -7.69
C LEU A 158 16.59 -4.37 -8.68
N GLN A 159 16.91 -5.47 -9.39
CA GLN A 159 17.93 -5.47 -10.41
C GLN A 159 17.62 -4.48 -11.55
N ALA A 160 16.37 -4.44 -12.02
CA ALA A 160 15.96 -3.51 -13.08
C ALA A 160 16.00 -2.05 -12.62
N LEU A 161 15.61 -1.79 -11.35
CA LEU A 161 15.69 -0.45 -10.74
C LEU A 161 17.14 0.03 -10.62
N GLU A 162 18.05 -0.83 -10.14
CA GLU A 162 19.46 -0.51 -9.98
C GLU A 162 20.16 -0.26 -11.32
N THR A 163 19.88 -1.09 -12.33
CA THR A 163 20.49 -0.95 -13.66
C THR A 163 19.86 0.16 -14.53
N GLY A 164 18.77 0.78 -14.08
CA GLY A 164 18.07 1.83 -14.81
C GLY A 164 17.26 1.32 -16.01
N ASP A 165 16.89 0.03 -16.02
CA ASP A 165 16.07 -0.55 -17.11
C ASP A 165 14.58 -0.28 -16.84
N ALA A 166 14.13 0.92 -17.24
CA ALA A 166 12.77 1.39 -17.01
C ALA A 166 11.70 0.49 -17.65
N GLN A 167 11.95 0.01 -18.88
CA GLN A 167 11.02 -0.88 -19.55
C GLN A 167 10.88 -2.19 -18.77
N ARG A 168 11.99 -2.80 -18.40
CA ARG A 168 12.03 -4.04 -17.65
C ARG A 168 11.38 -3.92 -16.28
N ALA A 169 11.63 -2.81 -15.57
CA ALA A 169 11.03 -2.55 -14.26
C ALA A 169 9.49 -2.48 -14.35
N GLY A 170 8.96 -1.75 -15.32
CA GLY A 170 7.52 -1.66 -15.58
C GLY A 170 6.88 -3.00 -15.95
N GLU A 171 7.53 -3.78 -16.84
CA GLU A 171 7.04 -5.10 -17.25
C GLU A 171 7.01 -6.09 -16.07
N ILE A 172 8.07 -6.13 -15.25
CA ILE A 172 8.13 -6.99 -14.05
C ILE A 172 7.01 -6.63 -13.08
N MET A 173 6.83 -5.35 -12.80
CA MET A 173 5.78 -4.89 -11.88
C MET A 173 4.39 -5.22 -12.40
N ALA A 174 4.11 -5.04 -13.69
CA ALA A 174 2.83 -5.39 -14.32
C ALA A 174 2.53 -6.90 -14.19
N GLN A 175 3.53 -7.74 -14.44
CA GLN A 175 3.41 -9.19 -14.30
C GLN A 175 3.19 -9.57 -12.83
N HIS A 176 3.93 -8.97 -11.90
CA HIS A 176 3.78 -9.17 -10.47
C HIS A 176 2.36 -8.86 -10.00
N MET A 177 1.84 -7.69 -10.33
CA MET A 177 0.49 -7.29 -9.91
C MET A 177 -0.59 -8.22 -10.46
N SER A 178 -0.49 -8.61 -11.72
CA SER A 178 -1.45 -9.53 -12.35
C SER A 178 -1.40 -10.94 -11.74
N PHE A 179 -0.20 -11.41 -11.43
CA PHE A 179 0.01 -12.71 -10.79
C PHE A 179 -0.52 -12.72 -9.34
N ALA A 180 -0.18 -11.68 -8.57
CA ALA A 180 -0.60 -11.56 -7.17
C ALA A 180 -2.13 -11.45 -7.06
N GLU A 181 -2.79 -10.65 -7.90
CA GLU A 181 -4.26 -10.57 -7.96
C GLU A 181 -4.89 -11.94 -8.16
N LYS A 182 -4.40 -12.70 -9.15
CA LYS A 182 -4.92 -14.05 -9.45
C LYS A 182 -4.83 -14.97 -8.24
N LEU A 183 -3.69 -14.98 -7.55
CA LEU A 183 -3.50 -15.86 -6.39
C LEU A 183 -4.30 -15.40 -5.18
N MET A 184 -4.41 -14.09 -4.95
CA MET A 184 -5.24 -13.55 -3.87
C MET A 184 -6.72 -13.87 -4.08
N HIS A 185 -7.22 -13.75 -5.30
CA HIS A 185 -8.59 -14.15 -5.63
C HIS A 185 -8.83 -15.64 -5.42
N GLN A 186 -7.90 -16.49 -5.82
CA GLN A 186 -7.98 -17.93 -5.55
C GLN A 186 -8.01 -18.24 -4.04
N GLN A 187 -7.27 -17.48 -3.26
CA GLN A 187 -7.24 -17.63 -1.81
C GLN A 187 -8.56 -17.20 -1.17
N GLU A 188 -9.17 -16.09 -1.62
CA GLU A 188 -10.53 -15.70 -1.20
C GLU A 188 -11.53 -16.82 -1.42
N LEU A 189 -11.58 -17.37 -2.63
CA LEU A 189 -12.48 -18.48 -2.96
C LEU A 189 -12.25 -19.74 -2.12
N ARG A 190 -10.99 -20.01 -1.72
CA ARG A 190 -10.69 -21.13 -0.81
C ARG A 190 -11.23 -20.91 0.59
N VAL A 191 -11.09 -19.69 1.12
CA VAL A 191 -11.59 -19.34 2.46
C VAL A 191 -13.12 -19.36 2.48
N GLU A 192 -13.78 -18.80 1.46
CA GLU A 192 -15.24 -18.79 1.35
C GLU A 192 -15.83 -20.21 1.31
N ARG A 193 -15.25 -21.12 0.55
CA ARG A 193 -15.68 -22.53 0.51
C ARG A 193 -15.59 -23.21 1.88
N LYS A 194 -14.48 -22.98 2.61
CA LYS A 194 -14.33 -23.55 3.95
C LYS A 194 -15.34 -23.03 4.96
N LEU A 195 -15.80 -21.78 4.80
CA LEU A 195 -16.83 -21.19 5.67
C LEU A 195 -18.25 -21.65 5.27
N GLY A 196 -18.49 -21.97 3.99
CA GLY A 196 -19.76 -22.49 3.52
C GLY A 196 -20.00 -23.98 3.84
N ASP A 197 -18.96 -24.73 4.17
CA ASP A 197 -18.99 -26.14 4.54
C ASP A 197 -19.12 -26.37 6.08
N LEU A 198 -19.22 -25.29 6.90
CA LEU A 198 -19.43 -25.29 8.35
C LEU A 198 -20.89 -24.96 8.69
#